data_c7f50060483bfc0fdd2fa00943a1054f
#
_entry.id   c7f50060483bfc0fdd2fa00943a1054f
#
_cell.length_a   1.000
_cell.length_b   1.000
_cell.length_c   1.000
_cell.angle_alpha   90.00
_cell.angle_beta   90.00
_cell.angle_gamma   90.00
#
_symmetry.space_group_name_H-M   'P 1'
#
loop_
_entity.id
_entity.type
_entity.pdbx_description
1 polymer ?
#
loop_
_entity_poly.entity_id
_entity_poly.type
_entity_poly.pdbx_seq_one_letter_code
_entity_poly.pdbx_strand_id
1 'polypeptide(L)'
;MIIGLRHDVDNVYGLRRGLPKVVSLEEKYGVRSTFFVRVDVLSDSDCRVLKQIASRGWEIGLHLINTVNGSELLPPEDELKLLKKLLDVPIYGVTPCGHTIGFKGDVTWKVMDFLGLTYMEGYGVPDFKVNTFVTPTHLSFDIFYVAKFGEDDGYTRFRKDLLHMLKKDGIATVLVHPEWFVRSVGVRGLKRIMLTFLRRKMMNKVYDRFLYEFNGRVEFLRYIDLYQRANKGKSLA
;
A
#
# COMPACT_ATOMS: atom_id res chain seq x y z
N MET A 1 18.08 -7.37 6.17
CA MET A 1 16.65 -7.70 6.05
C MET A 1 15.90 -6.47 5.56
N ILE A 2 14.91 -6.65 4.70
CA ILE A 2 14.21 -5.55 4.01
C ILE A 2 12.70 -5.68 4.24
N ILE A 3 12.04 -4.55 4.51
CA ILE A 3 10.59 -4.45 4.52
C ILE A 3 10.16 -3.45 3.46
N GLY A 4 9.45 -3.93 2.42
CA GLY A 4 8.72 -3.09 1.48
C GLY A 4 7.42 -2.63 2.13
N LEU A 5 7.22 -1.31 2.24
CA LEU A 5 6.08 -0.75 2.94
C LEU A 5 5.17 0.01 1.98
N ARG A 6 3.89 -0.34 1.99
CA ARG A 6 2.88 0.31 1.17
C ARG A 6 1.59 0.62 1.90
N HIS A 7 0.85 1.56 1.33
CA HIS A 7 -0.45 2.00 1.81
C HIS A 7 -1.44 2.10 0.65
N ASP A 8 -2.60 1.47 0.78
CA ASP A 8 -3.69 1.59 -0.17
C ASP A 8 -4.65 2.69 0.31
N VAL A 9 -4.76 3.75 -0.49
CA VAL A 9 -5.62 4.91 -0.20
C VAL A 9 -6.96 4.72 -0.92
N ASP A 10 -7.85 3.97 -0.30
CA ASP A 10 -9.12 3.53 -0.88
C ASP A 10 -10.22 4.59 -0.93
N ASN A 11 -10.10 5.63 -0.10
CA ASN A 11 -11.19 6.59 0.07
C ASN A 11 -10.72 7.93 0.62
N VAL A 12 -11.61 8.92 0.54
CA VAL A 12 -11.38 10.29 1.00
C VAL A 12 -10.97 10.38 2.48
N TYR A 13 -11.46 9.48 3.35
CA TYR A 13 -11.07 9.48 4.77
C TYR A 13 -9.63 9.02 4.96
N GLY A 14 -9.23 7.96 4.27
CA GLY A 14 -7.85 7.49 4.22
C GLY A 14 -6.93 8.60 3.72
N LEU A 15 -7.32 9.25 2.63
CA LEU A 15 -6.55 10.31 2.00
C LEU A 15 -6.39 11.54 2.92
N ARG A 16 -7.50 12.14 3.36
CA ARG A 16 -7.45 13.46 4.04
C ARG A 16 -7.13 13.40 5.52
N ARG A 17 -7.41 12.29 6.18
CA ARG A 17 -7.24 12.15 7.64
C ARG A 17 -6.28 11.06 8.07
N GLY A 18 -6.24 9.96 7.34
CA GLY A 18 -5.38 8.81 7.65
C GLY A 18 -3.95 9.01 7.18
N LEU A 19 -3.76 9.35 5.91
CA LEU A 19 -2.47 9.54 5.29
C LEU A 19 -1.57 10.56 6.04
N PRO A 20 -2.03 11.74 6.50
CA PRO A 20 -1.18 12.62 7.31
C PRO A 20 -0.67 11.99 8.60
N LYS A 21 -1.45 11.07 9.22
CA LYS A 21 -1.00 10.36 10.43
C LYS A 21 0.04 9.31 10.12
N VAL A 22 -0.13 8.58 9.04
CA VAL A 22 0.87 7.62 8.55
C VAL A 22 2.18 8.33 8.26
N VAL A 23 2.13 9.40 7.45
CA VAL A 23 3.30 10.21 7.12
C VAL A 23 4.01 10.73 8.37
N SER A 24 3.26 11.25 9.35
CA SER A 24 3.84 11.75 10.61
C SER A 24 4.54 10.65 11.43
N LEU A 25 3.95 9.43 11.47
CA LEU A 25 4.57 8.31 12.14
C LEU A 25 5.82 7.82 11.41
N GLU A 26 5.76 7.67 10.11
CA GLU A 26 6.91 7.25 9.30
C GLU A 26 8.05 8.27 9.37
N GLU A 27 7.74 9.55 9.33
CA GLU A 27 8.73 10.63 9.44
C GLU A 27 9.46 10.61 10.78
N LYS A 28 8.75 10.32 11.87
CA LYS A 28 9.34 10.15 13.22
C LYS A 28 10.48 9.12 13.24
N TYR A 29 10.39 8.09 12.38
CA TYR A 29 11.38 7.01 12.30
C TYR A 29 12.28 7.10 11.05
N GLY A 30 12.18 8.18 10.28
CA GLY A 30 12.95 8.32 9.03
C GLY A 30 12.54 7.36 7.92
N VAL A 31 11.36 6.74 8.03
CA VAL A 31 10.83 5.77 7.07
C VAL A 31 10.13 6.49 5.90
N ARG A 32 10.23 5.92 4.72
CA ARG A 32 9.48 6.32 3.52
C ARG A 32 8.86 5.08 2.90
N SER A 33 7.60 5.22 2.45
CA SER A 33 6.78 4.16 1.90
C SER A 33 6.18 4.54 0.55
N THR A 34 5.40 3.64 -0.03
CA THR A 34 4.63 3.87 -1.25
C THR A 34 3.15 4.02 -0.92
N PHE A 35 2.52 5.09 -1.38
CA PHE A 35 1.08 5.30 -1.32
C PHE A 35 0.45 5.01 -2.70
N PHE A 36 -0.36 3.97 -2.80
CA PHE A 36 -1.19 3.73 -3.97
C PHE A 36 -2.51 4.47 -3.82
N VAL A 37 -2.84 5.32 -4.79
CA VAL A 37 -3.95 6.27 -4.70
C VAL A 37 -4.93 6.07 -5.84
N ARG A 38 -6.21 6.03 -5.51
CA ARG A 38 -7.31 6.00 -6.48
C ARG A 38 -7.55 7.38 -7.06
N VAL A 39 -7.75 7.46 -8.37
CA VAL A 39 -7.98 8.75 -9.06
C VAL A 39 -9.33 9.37 -8.73
N ASP A 40 -10.36 8.54 -8.48
CA ASP A 40 -11.74 8.97 -8.24
C ASP A 40 -11.98 9.63 -6.87
N VAL A 41 -11.00 9.54 -5.97
CA VAL A 41 -11.08 10.18 -4.64
C VAL A 41 -10.35 11.52 -4.56
N LEU A 42 -9.66 11.93 -5.62
CA LEU A 42 -8.81 13.12 -5.65
C LEU A 42 -9.59 14.42 -5.94
N SER A 43 -9.26 15.45 -5.20
CA SER A 43 -9.56 16.86 -5.52
C SER A 43 -8.25 17.62 -5.74
N ASP A 44 -8.33 18.84 -6.25
CA ASP A 44 -7.14 19.70 -6.45
C ASP A 44 -6.35 19.94 -5.15
N SER A 45 -7.07 20.06 -4.03
CA SER A 45 -6.42 20.20 -2.72
C SER A 45 -5.66 18.92 -2.31
N ASP A 46 -6.23 17.74 -2.59
CA ASP A 46 -5.61 16.47 -2.30
C ASP A 46 -4.35 16.26 -3.17
N CYS A 47 -4.42 16.66 -4.44
CA CYS A 47 -3.27 16.62 -5.35
C CYS A 47 -2.10 17.46 -4.84
N ARG A 48 -2.35 18.65 -4.31
CA ARG A 48 -1.29 19.48 -3.69
C ARG A 48 -0.62 18.77 -2.50
N VAL A 49 -1.40 18.15 -1.64
CA VAL A 49 -0.88 17.38 -0.50
C VAL A 49 -0.03 16.20 -0.97
N LEU A 50 -0.49 15.43 -1.95
CA LEU A 50 0.27 14.30 -2.50
C LEU A 50 1.58 14.74 -3.16
N LYS A 51 1.58 15.86 -3.91
CA LYS A 51 2.82 16.44 -4.47
C LYS A 51 3.82 16.82 -3.38
N GLN A 52 3.36 17.43 -2.28
CA GLN A 52 4.21 17.75 -1.14
C GLN A 52 4.79 16.51 -0.45
N ILE A 53 3.99 15.44 -0.32
CA ILE A 53 4.47 14.17 0.23
C ILE A 53 5.50 13.53 -0.71
N ALA A 54 5.24 13.50 -2.01
CA ALA A 54 6.18 13.00 -3.00
C ALA A 54 7.52 13.77 -2.99
N SER A 55 7.48 15.11 -2.90
CA SER A 55 8.70 15.94 -2.82
C SER A 55 9.52 15.70 -1.55
N ARG A 56 8.91 15.13 -0.49
CA ARG A 56 9.58 14.74 0.76
C ARG A 56 10.05 13.28 0.75
N GLY A 57 9.96 12.59 -0.39
CA GLY A 57 10.55 11.27 -0.61
C GLY A 57 9.61 10.08 -0.52
N TRP A 58 8.31 10.26 -0.27
CA TRP A 58 7.33 9.16 -0.41
C TRP A 58 7.03 8.91 -1.89
N GLU A 59 6.77 7.67 -2.21
CA GLU A 59 6.36 7.29 -3.56
C GLU A 59 4.84 7.32 -3.70
N ILE A 60 4.34 7.77 -4.86
CA ILE A 60 2.93 7.68 -5.23
C ILE A 60 2.78 6.69 -6.38
N GLY A 61 1.90 5.72 -6.23
CA GLY A 61 1.54 4.72 -7.23
C GLY A 61 0.04 4.78 -7.57
N LEU A 62 -0.35 4.09 -8.62
CA LEU A 62 -1.74 3.95 -9.05
C LEU A 62 -2.43 2.83 -8.27
N HIS A 63 -3.51 3.16 -7.55
CA HIS A 63 -4.47 2.17 -7.04
C HIS A 63 -5.57 1.98 -8.07
N LEU A 64 -5.37 1.02 -8.97
CA LEU A 64 -6.19 0.78 -10.15
C LEU A 64 -7.61 0.30 -9.77
N ILE A 65 -8.64 1.04 -10.17
CA ILE A 65 -10.04 0.70 -9.89
C ILE A 65 -10.54 -0.31 -10.91
N ASN A 66 -10.26 -0.08 -12.19
CA ASN A 66 -10.69 -0.95 -13.28
C ASN A 66 -9.73 -2.12 -13.48
N THR A 67 -9.83 -3.13 -12.63
CA THR A 67 -8.92 -4.29 -12.61
C THR A 67 -9.29 -5.40 -13.62
N VAL A 68 -10.43 -5.27 -14.31
CA VAL A 68 -10.93 -6.28 -15.26
C VAL A 68 -11.40 -5.68 -16.59
N ASN A 69 -11.05 -4.42 -16.85
CA ASN A 69 -11.46 -3.67 -18.03
C ASN A 69 -12.98 -3.60 -18.22
N GLY A 70 -13.71 -3.29 -17.14
CA GLY A 70 -15.15 -3.12 -17.15
C GLY A 70 -15.58 -1.82 -17.87
N SER A 71 -16.68 -1.87 -18.61
CA SER A 71 -17.13 -0.76 -19.46
C SER A 71 -17.71 0.46 -18.71
N GLU A 72 -18.08 0.30 -17.45
CA GLU A 72 -18.67 1.38 -16.62
C GLU A 72 -17.64 2.26 -15.90
N LEU A 73 -16.38 1.91 -16.00
CA LEU A 73 -15.26 2.61 -15.34
C LEU A 73 -14.31 3.19 -16.40
N LEU A 74 -13.49 4.16 -16.00
CA LEU A 74 -12.40 4.62 -16.86
C LEU A 74 -11.54 3.44 -17.29
N PRO A 75 -11.13 3.37 -18.55
CA PRO A 75 -10.11 2.40 -18.97
C PRO A 75 -8.85 2.53 -18.10
N PRO A 76 -8.13 1.42 -17.82
CA PRO A 76 -6.93 1.42 -16.98
C PRO A 76 -5.88 2.46 -17.40
N GLU A 77 -5.67 2.63 -18.69
CA GLU A 77 -4.73 3.62 -19.25
C GLU A 77 -5.17 5.06 -18.98
N ASP A 78 -6.47 5.30 -18.96
CA ASP A 78 -7.02 6.63 -18.70
C ASP A 78 -6.99 6.96 -17.21
N GLU A 79 -7.17 5.97 -16.32
CA GLU A 79 -6.88 6.15 -14.89
C GLU A 79 -5.40 6.56 -14.68
N LEU A 80 -4.47 5.88 -15.32
CA LEU A 80 -3.03 6.21 -15.23
C LEU A 80 -2.71 7.59 -15.80
N LYS A 81 -3.25 7.92 -17.00
CA LYS A 81 -3.07 9.23 -17.62
C LYS A 81 -3.63 10.35 -16.74
N LEU A 82 -4.80 10.13 -16.16
CA LEU A 82 -5.44 11.09 -15.26
C LEU A 82 -4.59 11.29 -14.01
N LEU A 83 -4.12 10.24 -13.36
CA LEU A 83 -3.27 10.34 -12.18
C LEU A 83 -1.98 11.12 -12.48
N LYS A 84 -1.29 10.80 -13.58
CA LYS A 84 -0.08 11.51 -14.03
C LYS A 84 -0.36 12.98 -14.28
N LYS A 85 -1.47 13.31 -14.96
CA LYS A 85 -1.88 14.70 -15.25
C LYS A 85 -2.17 15.48 -13.97
N LEU A 86 -2.86 14.88 -13.00
CA LEU A 86 -3.26 15.55 -11.76
C LEU A 86 -2.07 15.80 -10.84
N LEU A 87 -1.16 14.85 -10.74
CA LEU A 87 -0.09 14.91 -9.75
C LEU A 87 1.22 15.48 -10.31
N ASP A 88 1.48 15.34 -11.62
CA ASP A 88 2.75 15.77 -12.23
C ASP A 88 3.99 15.25 -11.44
N VAL A 89 3.89 13.98 -11.00
CA VAL A 89 4.99 13.26 -10.35
C VAL A 89 5.19 11.91 -11.06
N PRO A 90 6.38 11.30 -10.99
CA PRO A 90 6.60 9.98 -11.55
C PRO A 90 5.68 8.92 -10.91
N ILE A 91 5.00 8.12 -11.72
CA ILE A 91 4.19 6.97 -11.30
C ILE A 91 4.89 5.71 -11.82
N TYR A 92 5.49 4.96 -10.92
CA TYR A 92 6.30 3.78 -11.26
C TYR A 92 5.54 2.46 -11.10
N GLY A 93 4.54 2.42 -10.24
CA GLY A 93 3.87 1.19 -9.87
C GLY A 93 2.36 1.25 -9.84
N VAL A 94 1.75 0.07 -9.91
CA VAL A 94 0.30 -0.14 -9.84
C VAL A 94 -0.03 -1.29 -8.89
N THR A 95 -1.15 -1.15 -8.18
CA THR A 95 -1.79 -2.21 -7.39
C THR A 95 -3.29 -2.25 -7.69
N PRO A 96 -3.95 -3.44 -7.69
CA PRO A 96 -5.37 -3.53 -7.97
C PRO A 96 -6.21 -3.14 -6.76
N CYS A 97 -7.28 -2.38 -6.98
CA CYS A 97 -8.29 -2.13 -5.96
C CYS A 97 -9.18 -3.36 -5.78
N GLY A 98 -9.09 -4.01 -4.63
CA GLY A 98 -9.94 -5.16 -4.30
C GLY A 98 -11.40 -4.81 -3.99
N HIS A 99 -11.72 -3.53 -3.81
CA HIS A 99 -13.02 -3.11 -3.28
C HIS A 99 -14.14 -3.06 -4.32
N THR A 100 -13.87 -2.59 -5.55
CA THR A 100 -14.91 -2.30 -6.55
C THR A 100 -15.17 -3.48 -7.48
N ILE A 101 -14.15 -3.98 -8.16
CA ILE A 101 -14.24 -5.11 -9.10
C ILE A 101 -13.50 -6.32 -8.52
N GLY A 102 -12.52 -6.06 -7.67
CA GLY A 102 -11.70 -7.06 -7.01
C GLY A 102 -10.58 -7.60 -7.89
N PHE A 103 -9.68 -8.35 -7.26
CA PHE A 103 -8.63 -9.06 -7.95
C PHE A 103 -9.21 -10.31 -8.64
N LYS A 104 -9.03 -10.43 -9.94
CA LYS A 104 -9.55 -11.50 -10.80
C LYS A 104 -8.43 -12.34 -11.42
N GLY A 105 -7.41 -12.67 -10.63
CA GLY A 105 -6.30 -13.51 -11.06
C GLY A 105 -5.62 -12.97 -12.34
N ASP A 106 -5.48 -13.83 -13.34
CA ASP A 106 -4.77 -13.53 -14.58
C ASP A 106 -5.29 -12.31 -15.35
N VAL A 107 -6.60 -12.08 -15.31
CA VAL A 107 -7.20 -10.91 -15.99
C VAL A 107 -6.63 -9.64 -15.40
N THR A 108 -6.59 -9.53 -14.07
CA THR A 108 -6.05 -8.36 -13.38
C THR A 108 -4.55 -8.20 -13.64
N TRP A 109 -3.77 -9.29 -13.61
CA TRP A 109 -2.35 -9.26 -13.93
C TRP A 109 -2.08 -8.76 -15.34
N LYS A 110 -2.83 -9.24 -16.35
CA LYS A 110 -2.72 -8.80 -17.75
C LYS A 110 -3.06 -7.32 -17.91
N VAL A 111 -4.11 -6.85 -17.23
CA VAL A 111 -4.50 -5.43 -17.24
C VAL A 111 -3.40 -4.55 -16.64
N MET A 112 -2.79 -4.96 -15.54
CA MET A 112 -1.69 -4.20 -14.94
C MET A 112 -0.40 -4.24 -15.76
N ASP A 113 -0.05 -5.39 -16.34
CA ASP A 113 1.13 -5.55 -17.20
C ASP A 113 1.04 -4.67 -18.46
N PHE A 114 -0.17 -4.55 -19.03
CA PHE A 114 -0.44 -3.71 -20.19
C PHE A 114 -0.17 -2.21 -19.95
N LEU A 115 -0.26 -1.74 -18.71
CA LEU A 115 0.04 -0.34 -18.37
C LEU A 115 1.53 0.01 -18.54
N GLY A 116 2.42 -0.96 -18.68
CA GLY A 116 3.84 -0.77 -18.94
C GLY A 116 4.58 0.02 -17.86
N LEU A 117 4.14 -0.08 -16.60
CA LEU A 117 4.80 0.54 -15.46
C LEU A 117 6.03 -0.26 -15.02
N THR A 118 6.86 0.33 -14.18
CA THR A 118 8.11 -0.28 -13.70
C THR A 118 7.85 -1.56 -12.88
N TYR A 119 6.82 -1.53 -12.04
CA TYR A 119 6.43 -2.69 -11.24
C TYR A 119 4.91 -2.73 -11.06
N MET A 120 4.42 -3.92 -10.79
CA MET A 120 3.03 -4.16 -10.37
C MET A 120 2.99 -5.01 -9.11
N GLU A 121 1.96 -4.82 -8.33
CA GLU A 121 1.78 -5.47 -7.05
C GLU A 121 0.40 -6.11 -6.97
N GLY A 122 0.28 -7.24 -6.27
CA GLY A 122 -0.99 -7.93 -6.09
C GLY A 122 -0.85 -9.18 -5.21
N TYR A 123 -1.94 -9.92 -5.09
CA TYR A 123 -1.98 -11.14 -4.30
C TYR A 123 -1.39 -12.32 -5.09
N GLY A 124 -0.27 -12.84 -4.60
CA GLY A 124 0.48 -13.91 -5.26
C GLY A 124 1.34 -13.43 -6.42
N VAL A 125 1.59 -14.30 -7.37
CA VAL A 125 2.34 -14.04 -8.60
C VAL A 125 1.57 -14.62 -9.78
N PRO A 126 1.65 -14.02 -10.99
CA PRO A 126 1.04 -14.59 -12.19
C PRO A 126 1.71 -15.91 -12.56
N ASP A 127 0.95 -16.85 -13.09
CA ASP A 127 1.43 -18.15 -13.57
C ASP A 127 1.87 -18.13 -15.05
N PHE A 128 1.84 -16.94 -15.67
CA PHE A 128 2.27 -16.67 -17.04
C PHE A 128 3.36 -15.58 -17.07
N LYS A 129 4.06 -15.50 -18.21
CA LYS A 129 5.11 -14.49 -18.41
C LYS A 129 4.52 -13.10 -18.48
N VAL A 130 5.06 -12.19 -17.67
CA VAL A 130 4.77 -10.74 -17.66
C VAL A 130 6.06 -9.96 -17.94
N ASN A 131 5.91 -8.74 -18.42
CA ASN A 131 7.05 -7.84 -18.70
C ASN A 131 7.36 -6.93 -17.51
N THR A 132 6.33 -6.60 -16.75
CA THR A 132 6.42 -5.73 -15.57
C THR A 132 6.95 -6.52 -14.37
N PHE A 133 7.82 -5.89 -13.56
CA PHE A 133 8.31 -6.51 -12.33
C PHE A 133 7.17 -6.74 -11.33
N VAL A 134 7.07 -7.94 -10.79
CA VAL A 134 6.02 -8.33 -9.84
C VAL A 134 6.54 -8.26 -8.41
N THR A 135 5.84 -7.53 -7.56
CA THR A 135 6.05 -7.53 -6.11
C THR A 135 4.81 -8.10 -5.43
N PRO A 136 4.87 -9.29 -4.82
CA PRO A 136 3.70 -9.86 -4.16
C PRO A 136 3.36 -9.14 -2.85
N THR A 137 2.07 -9.06 -2.51
CA THR A 137 1.62 -8.70 -1.16
C THR A 137 1.86 -9.88 -0.22
N HIS A 138 2.71 -9.74 0.78
CA HIS A 138 2.94 -10.79 1.76
C HIS A 138 2.00 -10.66 2.97
N LEU A 139 1.94 -9.49 3.60
CA LEU A 139 1.23 -9.28 4.86
C LEU A 139 0.31 -8.05 4.79
N SER A 140 -0.98 -8.23 5.01
CA SER A 140 -1.93 -7.13 5.25
C SER A 140 -2.11 -6.95 6.75
N PHE A 141 -1.37 -6.00 7.32
CA PHE A 141 -1.20 -5.83 8.75
C PHE A 141 -2.50 -5.47 9.47
N ASP A 142 -3.25 -4.52 8.94
CA ASP A 142 -4.49 -4.03 9.54
C ASP A 142 -5.64 -5.03 9.42
N ILE A 143 -5.91 -5.56 8.22
CA ILE A 143 -7.08 -6.40 7.96
C ILE A 143 -6.89 -7.82 8.48
N PHE A 144 -5.77 -8.45 8.17
CA PHE A 144 -5.58 -9.87 8.49
C PHE A 144 -5.11 -10.13 9.91
N TYR A 145 -4.55 -9.11 10.59
CA TYR A 145 -4.06 -9.26 11.94
C TYR A 145 -4.82 -8.39 12.93
N VAL A 146 -4.75 -7.07 12.83
CA VAL A 146 -5.33 -6.17 13.84
C VAL A 146 -6.85 -6.23 13.86
N ALA A 147 -7.51 -6.24 12.69
CA ALA A 147 -8.96 -6.37 12.62
C ALA A 147 -9.47 -7.72 13.14
N LYS A 148 -8.72 -8.78 12.83
CA LYS A 148 -9.12 -10.16 13.14
C LYS A 148 -8.86 -10.56 14.60
N PHE A 149 -7.73 -10.13 15.16
CA PHE A 149 -7.24 -10.61 16.46
C PHE A 149 -7.11 -9.49 17.52
N GLY A 150 -7.36 -8.22 17.17
CA GLY A 150 -7.19 -7.08 18.07
C GLY A 150 -5.75 -6.54 18.09
N GLU A 151 -5.49 -5.64 19.05
CA GLU A 151 -4.23 -4.91 19.12
C GLU A 151 -3.02 -5.83 19.44
N ASP A 152 -3.03 -6.46 20.60
CA ASP A 152 -1.86 -7.20 21.09
C ASP A 152 -1.69 -8.56 20.41
N ASP A 153 -2.75 -9.35 20.30
CA ASP A 153 -2.72 -10.64 19.62
C ASP A 153 -2.47 -10.47 18.12
N GLY A 154 -3.10 -9.46 17.49
CA GLY A 154 -2.87 -9.13 16.09
C GLY A 154 -1.42 -8.76 15.83
N TYR A 155 -0.85 -7.88 16.65
CA TYR A 155 0.56 -7.52 16.54
C TYR A 155 1.49 -8.72 16.76
N THR A 156 1.23 -9.54 17.76
CA THR A 156 2.07 -10.70 18.08
C THR A 156 2.11 -11.70 16.92
N ARG A 157 0.95 -11.98 16.29
CA ARG A 157 0.87 -12.86 15.12
C ARG A 157 1.54 -12.25 13.90
N PHE A 158 1.24 -11.00 13.60
CA PHE A 158 1.89 -10.26 12.52
C PHE A 158 3.42 -10.28 12.66
N ARG A 159 3.92 -9.94 13.84
CA ARG A 159 5.36 -9.95 14.14
C ARG A 159 6.00 -11.32 13.92
N LYS A 160 5.34 -12.39 14.35
CA LYS A 160 5.81 -13.77 14.14
C LYS A 160 5.94 -14.09 12.66
N ASP A 161 4.90 -13.79 11.87
CA ASP A 161 4.87 -14.10 10.45
C ASP A 161 5.87 -13.24 9.68
N LEU A 162 5.97 -11.95 10.03
CA LEU A 162 6.97 -11.04 9.47
C LEU A 162 8.41 -11.53 9.71
N LEU A 163 8.74 -11.91 10.95
CA LEU A 163 10.06 -12.42 11.29
C LEU A 163 10.34 -13.75 10.58
N HIS A 164 9.34 -14.60 10.40
CA HIS A 164 9.49 -15.85 9.64
C HIS A 164 9.87 -15.56 8.18
N MET A 165 9.16 -14.63 7.52
CA MET A 165 9.46 -14.22 6.14
C MET A 165 10.84 -13.59 6.02
N LEU A 166 11.16 -12.64 6.90
CA LEU A 166 12.48 -11.99 6.91
C LEU A 166 13.62 -12.97 7.12
N LYS A 167 13.42 -14.01 7.94
CA LYS A 167 14.42 -15.07 8.15
C LYS A 167 14.56 -15.99 6.95
N LYS A 168 13.43 -16.30 6.28
CA LYS A 168 13.40 -17.22 5.15
C LYS A 168 13.92 -16.57 3.86
N ASP A 169 13.40 -15.38 3.55
CA ASP A 169 13.55 -14.76 2.23
C ASP A 169 14.40 -13.47 2.27
N GLY A 170 14.73 -12.98 3.46
CA GLY A 170 15.46 -11.72 3.67
C GLY A 170 14.61 -10.46 3.41
N ILE A 171 13.41 -10.64 2.84
CA ILE A 171 12.50 -9.57 2.43
C ILE A 171 11.04 -9.91 2.78
N ALA A 172 10.27 -8.90 3.18
CA ALA A 172 8.82 -8.98 3.30
C ALA A 172 8.17 -7.70 2.78
N THR A 173 6.92 -7.79 2.31
CA THR A 173 6.11 -6.63 1.95
C THR A 173 4.93 -6.52 2.90
N VAL A 174 4.64 -5.30 3.35
CA VAL A 174 3.61 -5.00 4.35
C VAL A 174 2.65 -3.97 3.78
N LEU A 175 1.36 -4.33 3.77
CA LEU A 175 0.24 -3.47 3.40
C LEU A 175 -0.44 -2.92 4.65
N VAL A 176 -0.74 -1.61 4.63
CA VAL A 176 -1.54 -0.91 5.64
C VAL A 176 -2.47 0.10 4.95
N HIS A 177 -3.74 0.19 5.38
CA HIS A 177 -4.68 1.17 4.84
C HIS A 177 -4.76 2.40 5.75
N PRO A 178 -4.49 3.62 5.24
CA PRO A 178 -4.52 4.85 6.05
C PRO A 178 -5.85 5.14 6.74
N GLU A 179 -6.97 4.68 6.19
CA GLU A 179 -8.28 4.91 6.78
C GLU A 179 -8.42 4.34 8.21
N TRP A 180 -7.72 3.27 8.53
CA TRP A 180 -7.79 2.63 9.84
C TRP A 180 -7.06 3.39 10.96
N PHE A 181 -6.30 4.40 10.61
CA PHE A 181 -5.72 5.35 11.58
C PHE A 181 -6.73 6.36 12.12
N VAL A 182 -7.89 6.45 11.50
CA VAL A 182 -8.98 7.37 11.85
C VAL A 182 -10.33 6.68 12.08
N ARG A 183 -10.41 5.40 11.75
CA ARG A 183 -11.60 4.55 11.90
C ARG A 183 -11.25 3.27 12.64
N SER A 184 -12.27 2.56 13.14
CA SER A 184 -12.09 1.23 13.73
C SER A 184 -11.90 0.18 12.66
N VAL A 185 -10.82 -0.57 12.75
CA VAL A 185 -10.49 -1.64 11.80
C VAL A 185 -11.57 -2.72 11.79
N GLY A 186 -12.01 -3.11 10.58
CA GLY A 186 -12.90 -4.26 10.39
C GLY A 186 -14.35 -4.09 10.84
N VAL A 187 -14.76 -2.92 11.34
CA VAL A 187 -16.13 -2.69 11.84
C VAL A 187 -16.99 -1.96 10.80
N ARG A 188 -18.18 -2.50 10.51
CA ARG A 188 -19.17 -1.92 9.58
C ARG A 188 -20.44 -1.48 10.31
N GLY A 189 -21.19 -0.50 9.72
CA GLY A 189 -22.50 -0.06 10.21
C GLY A 189 -22.45 0.81 11.48
N LEU A 190 -23.58 0.86 12.22
CA LEU A 190 -23.75 1.69 13.43
C LEU A 190 -22.77 1.34 14.56
N LYS A 191 -22.37 0.08 14.69
CA LYS A 191 -21.31 -0.35 15.61
C LYS A 191 -19.97 0.33 15.31
N ARG A 192 -19.74 0.72 14.06
CA ARG A 192 -18.56 1.47 13.64
C ARG A 192 -18.44 2.81 14.34
N ILE A 193 -19.53 3.57 14.48
CA ILE A 193 -19.53 4.89 15.12
C ILE A 193 -19.14 4.76 16.59
N MET A 194 -19.76 3.84 17.31
CA MET A 194 -19.50 3.64 18.74
C MET A 194 -18.07 3.11 19.01
N LEU A 195 -17.61 2.14 18.22
CA LEU A 195 -16.27 1.55 18.36
C LEU A 195 -15.16 2.46 17.82
N THR A 196 -15.46 3.38 16.89
CA THR A 196 -14.49 4.37 16.42
C THR A 196 -14.03 5.28 17.56
N PHE A 197 -14.92 5.64 18.49
CA PHE A 197 -14.54 6.37 19.70
C PHE A 197 -13.62 5.56 20.63
N LEU A 198 -13.89 4.28 20.79
CA LEU A 198 -13.16 3.40 21.71
C LEU A 198 -11.83 2.87 21.13
N ARG A 199 -11.78 2.61 19.82
CA ARG A 199 -10.65 1.94 19.15
C ARG A 199 -9.87 2.81 18.17
N ARG A 200 -10.21 4.06 18.05
CA ARG A 200 -9.63 5.02 17.08
C ARG A 200 -8.11 5.20 17.21
N LYS A 201 -7.53 4.84 18.35
CA LYS A 201 -6.08 4.92 18.58
C LYS A 201 -5.34 3.61 18.27
N MET A 202 -6.05 2.53 18.00
CA MET A 202 -5.47 1.20 17.89
C MET A 202 -4.41 1.11 16.78
N MET A 203 -4.76 1.47 15.54
CA MET A 203 -3.78 1.41 14.44
C MET A 203 -2.60 2.34 14.64
N ASN A 204 -2.81 3.56 15.15
CA ASN A 204 -1.72 4.48 15.44
C ASN A 204 -0.70 3.85 16.42
N LYS A 205 -1.20 3.24 17.51
CA LYS A 205 -0.35 2.63 18.53
C LYS A 205 0.40 1.40 18.02
N VAL A 206 -0.32 0.53 17.30
CA VAL A 206 0.27 -0.72 16.78
C VAL A 206 1.26 -0.44 15.68
N TYR A 207 0.97 0.54 14.81
CA TYR A 207 1.88 0.94 13.74
C TYR A 207 3.12 1.67 14.29
N ASP A 208 2.96 2.55 15.26
CA ASP A 208 4.08 3.19 15.96
C ASP A 208 4.99 2.13 16.62
N ARG A 209 4.39 1.12 17.29
CA ARG A 209 5.13 -0.02 17.86
C ARG A 209 5.88 -0.81 16.80
N PHE A 210 5.26 -1.07 15.65
CA PHE A 210 5.89 -1.77 14.54
C PHE A 210 7.11 -0.99 14.02
N LEU A 211 6.95 0.29 13.72
CA LEU A 211 8.05 1.12 13.24
C LEU A 211 9.18 1.20 14.28
N TYR A 212 8.85 1.42 15.56
CA TYR A 212 9.81 1.47 16.64
C TYR A 212 10.61 0.17 16.79
N GLU A 213 9.93 -0.98 16.79
CA GLU A 213 10.58 -2.27 17.00
C GLU A 213 11.56 -2.64 15.87
N PHE A 214 11.20 -2.29 14.63
CA PHE A 214 11.99 -2.68 13.46
C PHE A 214 12.95 -1.58 12.98
N ASN A 215 12.82 -0.35 13.47
CA ASN A 215 13.76 0.73 13.13
C ASN A 215 15.21 0.37 13.53
N GLY A 216 16.15 0.55 12.59
CA GLY A 216 17.54 0.17 12.77
C GLY A 216 17.85 -1.34 12.69
N ARG A 217 16.83 -2.21 12.64
CA ARG A 217 16.98 -3.67 12.49
C ARG A 217 16.75 -4.14 11.07
N VAL A 218 15.95 -3.39 10.31
CA VAL A 218 15.63 -3.64 8.91
C VAL A 218 15.78 -2.35 8.13
N GLU A 219 15.90 -2.47 6.82
CA GLU A 219 15.78 -1.36 5.89
C GLU A 219 14.33 -1.29 5.41
N PHE A 220 13.65 -0.17 5.66
CA PHE A 220 12.33 0.11 5.10
C PHE A 220 12.49 0.72 3.72
N LEU A 221 11.83 0.14 2.71
CA LEU A 221 11.93 0.58 1.32
C LEU A 221 10.56 0.90 0.73
N ARG A 222 10.54 1.90 -0.14
CA ARG A 222 9.46 2.11 -1.11
C ARG A 222 9.52 0.99 -2.15
N TYR A 223 8.45 0.77 -2.86
CA TYR A 223 8.40 -0.30 -3.86
C TYR A 223 9.30 -0.05 -5.07
N ILE A 224 9.48 1.21 -5.48
CA ILE A 224 10.48 1.54 -6.53
C ILE A 224 11.91 1.20 -6.08
N ASP A 225 12.24 1.37 -4.80
CA ASP A 225 13.56 1.02 -4.27
C ASP A 225 13.76 -0.50 -4.21
N LEU A 226 12.69 -1.28 -3.94
CA LEU A 226 12.72 -2.75 -4.05
C LEU A 226 13.05 -3.20 -5.47
N TYR A 227 12.39 -2.62 -6.47
CA TYR A 227 12.66 -2.88 -7.88
C TYR A 227 14.12 -2.57 -8.23
N GLN A 228 14.60 -1.39 -7.87
CA GLN A 228 15.98 -0.98 -8.15
C GLN A 228 17.00 -1.94 -7.51
N ARG A 229 16.73 -2.40 -6.30
CA ARG A 229 17.60 -3.34 -5.59
C ARG A 229 17.61 -4.73 -6.24
N ALA A 230 16.45 -5.23 -6.64
CA ALA A 230 16.34 -6.51 -7.34
C ALA A 230 17.11 -6.52 -8.68
N ASN A 231 17.13 -5.39 -9.39
CA ASN A 231 17.84 -5.27 -10.66
C ASN A 231 19.34 -5.04 -10.50
N LYS A 232 19.78 -4.36 -9.44
CA LYS A 232 21.23 -4.24 -9.16
C LYS A 232 21.86 -5.61 -8.86
N GLY A 233 21.13 -6.52 -8.20
CA GLY A 233 21.60 -7.89 -7.98
C GLY A 233 21.73 -8.74 -9.25
N LYS A 234 20.96 -8.44 -10.30
CA LYS A 234 21.04 -9.14 -11.60
C LYS A 234 22.17 -8.62 -12.51
N SER A 235 22.65 -7.41 -12.27
CA SER A 235 23.75 -6.78 -13.05
C SER A 235 25.13 -7.25 -12.61
N LEU A 236 25.26 -8.03 -11.53
CA LEU A 236 26.52 -8.52 -10.98
C LEU A 236 26.65 -10.05 -11.07
N ALA A 237 25.71 -10.72 -11.73
CA ALA A 237 25.75 -12.14 -12.05
C ALA A 237 25.85 -12.38 -13.55
#